data_013d44834d67e139b3c6ae7d23f84959
#
_entry.id   013d44834d67e139b3c6ae7d23f84959
#
_cell.length_a   1.000
_cell.length_b   1.000
_cell.length_c   1.000
_cell.angle_alpha   90.00
_cell.angle_beta   90.00
_cell.angle_gamma   90.00
#
_symmetry.space_group_name_H-M   'P 1'
#
loop_
_entity.id
_entity.type
_entity.pdbx_description
1 polymer ?
#
loop_
_entity_poly.entity_id
_entity_poly.type
_entity_poly.pdbx_seq_one_letter_code
_entity_poly.pdbx_strand_id
1 'polypeptide(L)' 'MITKEQLNRLLSVTAVYSAFAQIYCTMEEFPMEELPDELKEDSIKLFRSFEELLDQYNNYIQNAVKMSGLPD' A
#
# COMPACT_ATOMS: atom_id res chain seq x y z
N MET A 1 16.45 -4.32 19.44
CA MET A 1 15.17 -4.90 19.92
C MET A 1 14.04 -3.91 19.63
N ILE A 2 12.92 -4.39 19.12
CA ILE A 2 11.77 -3.55 18.78
C ILE A 2 10.98 -3.22 20.05
N THR A 3 10.59 -1.95 20.19
CA THR A 3 9.73 -1.54 21.30
C THR A 3 8.27 -1.84 21.00
N LYS A 4 7.43 -1.84 22.06
CA LYS A 4 6.00 -2.05 21.90
C LYS A 4 5.36 -0.99 21.00
N GLU A 5 5.79 0.27 21.14
CA GLU A 5 5.29 1.36 20.29
C GLU A 5 5.69 1.15 18.82
N GLN A 6 6.91 0.75 18.57
CA GLN A 6 7.39 0.47 17.23
C GLN A 6 6.62 -0.69 16.61
N LEU A 7 6.36 -1.74 17.40
CA LEU A 7 5.58 -2.88 16.94
C LEU A 7 4.15 -2.47 16.59
N ASN A 8 3.50 -1.68 17.44
CA ASN A 8 2.14 -1.20 17.17
C ASN A 8 2.09 -0.36 15.91
N ARG A 9 3.09 0.50 15.71
CA ARG A 9 3.19 1.32 14.50
C ARG A 9 3.36 0.45 13.26
N LEU A 10 4.21 -0.55 13.34
CA LEU A 10 4.44 -1.48 12.23
C LEU A 10 3.18 -2.25 11.89
N LEU A 11 2.44 -2.73 12.89
CA LEU A 11 1.18 -3.42 12.67
C LEU A 11 0.14 -2.52 12.01
N SER A 12 0.06 -1.25 12.44
CA SER A 12 -0.86 -0.29 11.84
C SER A 12 -0.51 -0.01 10.39
N VAL A 13 0.77 0.18 10.09
CA VAL A 13 1.24 0.42 8.71
C VAL A 13 0.94 -0.80 7.84
N THR A 14 1.17 -1.99 8.37
CA THR A 14 0.91 -3.23 7.64
C THR A 14 -0.58 -3.40 7.33
N ALA A 15 -1.45 -3.05 8.29
CA ALA A 15 -2.89 -3.11 8.08
C ALA A 15 -3.36 -2.15 6.98
N VAL A 16 -2.84 -0.92 6.99
CA VAL A 16 -3.14 0.07 5.94
C VAL A 16 -2.60 -0.40 4.59
N TYR A 17 -1.40 -0.95 4.57
CA TYR A 17 -0.82 -1.51 3.35
C TYR A 17 -1.72 -2.59 2.77
N SER A 18 -2.20 -3.52 3.62
CA SER A 18 -3.09 -4.60 3.17
C SER A 18 -4.39 -4.06 2.58
N ALA A 19 -4.98 -3.03 3.20
CA ALA A 19 -6.19 -2.40 2.69
C ALA A 19 -5.95 -1.76 1.32
N PHE A 20 -4.85 -1.04 1.19
CA PHE A 20 -4.49 -0.40 -0.09
C PHE A 20 -4.19 -1.44 -1.17
N ALA A 21 -3.53 -2.53 -0.80
CA ALA A 21 -3.23 -3.61 -1.74
C ALA A 21 -4.52 -4.26 -2.27
N GLN A 22 -5.52 -4.44 -1.42
CA GLN A 22 -6.81 -4.97 -1.85
C GLN A 22 -7.52 -4.02 -2.81
N ILE A 23 -7.50 -2.72 -2.52
CA ILE A 23 -8.07 -1.72 -3.41
C ILE A 23 -7.35 -1.73 -4.75
N TYR A 24 -6.03 -1.78 -4.71
CA TYR A 24 -5.21 -1.82 -5.92
C TYR A 24 -5.54 -3.02 -6.79
N CYS A 25 -5.63 -4.20 -6.19
CA CYS A 25 -5.98 -5.42 -6.92
C CYS A 25 -7.38 -5.34 -7.53
N THR A 26 -8.33 -4.78 -6.79
CA THR A 26 -9.69 -4.59 -7.30
C THR A 26 -9.69 -3.65 -8.51
N MET A 27 -8.93 -2.55 -8.44
CA MET A 27 -8.82 -1.60 -9.54
C MET A 27 -8.12 -2.21 -10.75
N GLU A 28 -7.12 -3.07 -10.51
CA GLU A 28 -6.40 -3.75 -11.58
C GLU A 28 -7.30 -4.71 -12.36
N GLU A 29 -8.20 -5.40 -11.65
CA GLU A 29 -9.15 -6.32 -12.27
C GLU A 29 -10.33 -5.61 -12.94
N PHE A 30 -10.60 -4.37 -12.54
CA PHE A 30 -11.71 -3.61 -13.08
C PHE A 30 -11.38 -3.11 -14.49
N PRO A 31 -12.30 -3.27 -15.46
CA PRO A 31 -12.06 -2.76 -16.81
C PRO A 31 -12.19 -1.23 -16.85
N MET A 32 -11.08 -0.54 -16.63
CA MET A 32 -11.05 0.93 -16.60
C MET A 32 -11.59 1.56 -17.87
N GLU A 33 -11.53 0.83 -18.99
CA GLU A 33 -12.02 1.30 -20.29
C GLU A 33 -13.53 1.51 -20.32
N GLU A 34 -14.26 0.82 -19.44
CA GLU A 34 -15.71 0.95 -19.35
C GLU A 34 -16.17 2.12 -18.50
N LEU A 35 -15.24 2.82 -17.84
CA LEU A 35 -15.58 3.99 -17.06
C LEU A 35 -15.97 5.16 -17.96
N PRO A 36 -16.91 6.02 -17.50
CA PRO A 36 -17.17 7.28 -18.20
C PRO A 36 -15.89 8.11 -18.32
N ASP A 37 -15.73 8.82 -19.43
CA ASP A 37 -14.54 9.63 -19.69
C ASP A 37 -14.26 10.63 -18.56
N GLU A 38 -15.32 11.12 -17.93
CA GLU A 38 -15.22 12.07 -16.82
C GLU A 38 -14.49 11.50 -15.60
N LEU A 39 -14.61 10.20 -15.39
CA LEU A 39 -14.02 9.50 -14.24
C LEU A 39 -12.74 8.77 -14.59
N LYS A 40 -12.58 8.43 -15.87
CA LYS A 40 -11.48 7.59 -16.33
C LYS A 40 -10.11 8.17 -16.04
N GLU A 41 -9.91 9.44 -16.35
CA GLU A 41 -8.63 10.10 -16.16
C GLU A 41 -8.25 10.18 -14.68
N ASP A 42 -9.20 10.60 -13.85
CA ASP A 42 -8.96 10.72 -12.41
C ASP A 42 -8.74 9.34 -11.77
N SER A 43 -9.44 8.33 -12.25
CA SER A 43 -9.27 6.96 -11.76
C SER A 43 -7.89 6.40 -12.10
N ILE A 44 -7.38 6.70 -13.30
CA ILE A 44 -6.03 6.30 -13.70
C ILE A 44 -4.98 6.99 -12.83
N LYS A 45 -5.15 8.27 -12.56
CA LYS A 45 -4.25 9.02 -11.68
C LYS A 45 -4.25 8.43 -10.27
N LEU A 46 -5.42 8.10 -9.75
CA LEU A 46 -5.54 7.49 -8.43
C LEU A 46 -4.86 6.13 -8.38
N PHE A 47 -5.03 5.32 -9.43
CA PHE A 47 -4.40 4.01 -9.53
C PHE A 47 -2.87 4.13 -9.46
N ARG A 48 -2.29 5.09 -10.18
CA ARG A 48 -0.84 5.34 -10.14
C ARG A 48 -0.39 5.79 -8.77
N SER A 49 -1.20 6.62 -8.10
CA SER A 49 -0.91 7.07 -6.75
C SER A 49 -0.88 5.90 -5.78
N PHE A 50 -1.78 4.94 -5.93
CA PHE A 50 -1.77 3.72 -5.12
C PHE A 50 -0.50 2.89 -5.36
N GLU A 51 -0.03 2.78 -6.59
CA GLU A 51 1.22 2.07 -6.88
C GLU A 51 2.40 2.67 -6.14
N GLU A 52 2.54 3.99 -6.23
CA GLU A 52 3.62 4.71 -5.54
C GLU A 52 3.53 4.56 -4.03
N LEU A 53 2.32 4.66 -3.51
CA LEU A 53 2.06 4.56 -2.08
C LEU A 53 2.37 3.16 -1.56
N LEU A 54 1.98 2.13 -2.30
CA LEU A 54 2.30 0.74 -1.94
C LEU A 54 3.80 0.50 -1.90
N ASP A 55 4.54 1.07 -2.85
CA ASP A 55 6.00 0.99 -2.88
C ASP A 55 6.60 1.62 -1.64
N GLN A 56 6.15 2.82 -1.27
CA GLN A 56 6.62 3.52 -0.09
C GLN A 56 6.33 2.74 1.19
N TYR A 57 5.13 2.19 1.31
CA TYR A 57 4.75 1.39 2.47
C TYR A 57 5.58 0.10 2.56
N ASN A 58 5.78 -0.56 1.43
CA ASN A 58 6.60 -1.77 1.40
C ASN A 58 8.03 -1.48 1.85
N ASN A 59 8.63 -0.40 1.35
CA ASN A 59 9.97 0.01 1.75
C ASN A 59 10.04 0.31 3.23
N TYR A 60 9.05 1.01 3.76
CA TYR A 60 8.98 1.32 5.18
C TYR A 60 8.93 0.05 6.02
N ILE A 61 8.07 -0.90 5.64
CA ILE A 61 7.90 -2.16 6.37
C ILE A 61 9.21 -2.96 6.36
N GLN A 62 9.84 -3.07 5.19
CA GLN A 62 11.09 -3.82 5.07
C GLN A 62 12.21 -3.19 5.88
N ASN A 63 12.32 -1.88 5.87
CA ASN A 63 13.32 -1.17 6.66
C ASN A 63 13.07 -1.36 8.15
N ALA A 64 11.83 -1.28 8.58
CA ALA A 64 11.47 -1.48 9.99
C ALA A 64 11.83 -2.90 10.45
N VAL A 65 11.56 -3.91 9.62
CA VAL A 65 11.90 -5.29 9.93
C VAL A 65 13.41 -5.46 10.05
N LYS A 66 14.17 -4.90 9.12
CA LYS A 66 15.64 -4.97 9.16
C LYS A 66 16.20 -4.29 10.40
N MET A 67 15.68 -3.12 10.74
CA MET A 67 16.16 -2.34 11.89
C MET A 67 15.79 -2.97 13.22
N SER A 68 14.72 -3.76 13.25
CA SER A 68 14.30 -4.43 14.47
C SER A 68 15.08 -5.71 14.76
N GLY A 69 15.85 -6.20 13.78
CA GLY A 69 16.60 -7.44 13.92
C GLY A 69 15.76 -8.69 13.83
N LEU A 70 14.53 -8.59 13.36
CA LEU A 70 13.68 -9.75 13.16
C LEU A 70 14.20 -10.60 12.00
N PRO A 71 14.12 -11.94 12.10
CA PRO A 71 14.52 -12.81 11.00
C PRO A 71 13.55 -12.65 9.82
N ASP A 72 14.09 -12.81 8.65
CA ASP A 72 13.29 -12.74 7.41
C ASP A 72 12.27 -13.87 7.31
#